data_17a2a43c27b11da934911ecd2a814827
#
_entry.id   17a2a43c27b11da934911ecd2a814827
#
_cell.length_a   1.000
_cell.length_b   1.000
_cell.length_c   1.000
_cell.angle_alpha   90.00
_cell.angle_beta   90.00
_cell.angle_gamma   90.00
#
_symmetry.space_group_name_H-M   'P 1'
#
loop_
_entity.id
_entity.type
_entity.pdbx_description
1 polymer ?
#
loop_
_entity_poly.entity_id
_entity_poly.type
_entity_poly.pdbx_seq_one_letter_code
_entity_poly.pdbx_strand_id
1 'polypeptide(L)'
;MRRKTAALALAFFILFLGMNGARAAVAWGDKGADVIRIQQRLRQYGYMDAPADGIFGQATYDAVVWFQRKNGLRADGVVGPATAAALGISLSGA
;
A
#
# COMPACT_ATOMS: atom_id res chain seq x y z
N MET A 1 -2.24 -38.24 -3.71
CA MET A 1 -2.97 -37.19 -3.22
C MET A 1 -2.20 -36.06 -2.78
N ARG A 2 -1.29 -36.22 -1.97
CA ARG A 2 -0.52 -35.13 -1.49
C ARG A 2 0.13 -34.34 -2.56
N ARG A 3 0.54 -35.01 -3.59
CA ARG A 3 1.16 -34.35 -4.69
C ARG A 3 0.28 -33.33 -5.34
N LYS A 4 -0.98 -33.64 -5.42
CA LYS A 4 -1.91 -32.72 -6.02
C LYS A 4 -2.01 -31.46 -5.25
N THR A 5 -1.99 -31.58 -3.96
CA THR A 5 -2.08 -30.40 -3.12
C THR A 5 -0.89 -29.48 -3.33
N ALA A 6 0.27 -30.08 -3.43
CA ALA A 6 1.46 -29.28 -3.65
C ALA A 6 1.40 -28.57 -5.00
N ALA A 7 0.88 -29.24 -5.98
CA ALA A 7 0.78 -28.64 -7.30
C ALA A 7 -0.16 -27.47 -7.27
N LEU A 8 -1.23 -27.58 -6.54
CA LEU A 8 -2.15 -26.50 -6.44
C LEU A 8 -1.54 -25.30 -5.77
N ALA A 9 -0.81 -25.53 -4.74
CA ALA A 9 -0.16 -24.44 -4.05
C ALA A 9 0.80 -23.71 -4.96
N LEU A 10 1.51 -24.46 -5.78
CA LEU A 10 2.43 -23.86 -6.69
C LEU A 10 1.73 -23.03 -7.73
N ALA A 11 0.65 -23.55 -8.25
CA ALA A 11 -0.09 -22.82 -9.26
C ALA A 11 -0.63 -21.53 -8.70
N PHE A 12 -1.09 -21.58 -7.48
CA PHE A 12 -1.61 -20.38 -6.86
C PHE A 12 -0.51 -19.34 -6.70
N PHE A 13 0.66 -19.76 -6.32
CA PHE A 13 1.76 -18.85 -6.14
C PHE A 13 2.16 -18.19 -7.46
N ILE A 14 2.20 -18.93 -8.52
CA ILE A 14 2.53 -18.39 -9.82
C ILE A 14 1.50 -17.36 -10.25
N LEU A 15 0.25 -17.65 -10.01
CA LEU A 15 -0.80 -16.74 -10.36
C LEU A 15 -0.65 -15.44 -9.60
N PHE A 16 -0.33 -15.54 -8.34
CA PHE A 16 -0.12 -14.36 -7.53
C PHE A 16 1.02 -13.51 -8.07
N LEU A 17 2.10 -14.14 -8.47
CA LEU A 17 3.20 -13.42 -9.03
C LEU A 17 2.82 -12.70 -10.31
N GLY A 18 2.03 -13.34 -11.11
CA GLY A 18 1.61 -12.72 -12.33
C GLY A 18 0.81 -11.46 -12.08
N MET A 19 -0.03 -11.51 -11.09
CA MET A 19 -0.81 -10.35 -10.79
C MET A 19 -0.01 -9.27 -10.16
N ASN A 20 1.07 -9.66 -9.54
CA ASN A 20 1.83 -8.72 -8.88
C ASN A 20 2.47 -7.74 -9.75
N GLY A 21 2.59 -8.03 -11.00
CA GLY A 21 3.20 -7.09 -11.88
C GLY A 21 2.52 -5.77 -11.83
N ALA A 22 1.37 -5.76 -11.31
CA ALA A 22 0.64 -4.55 -11.25
C ALA A 22 1.14 -3.58 -10.24
N ARG A 23 1.93 -3.97 -9.49
CA ARG A 23 2.49 -3.18 -8.59
C ARG A 23 1.73 -2.19 -7.96
N ALA A 24 0.88 -2.26 -7.39
CA ALA A 24 0.12 -1.31 -6.71
C ALA A 24 0.69 -1.04 -5.34
N ALA A 25 1.83 -0.51 -5.28
CA ALA A 25 2.44 -0.15 -4.02
C ALA A 25 3.10 1.21 -4.17
N VAL A 26 2.95 2.06 -3.18
CA VAL A 26 3.48 3.41 -3.18
C VAL A 26 4.33 3.60 -1.94
N ALA A 27 5.51 4.16 -2.09
CA ALA A 27 6.46 4.24 -0.98
C ALA A 27 7.35 5.46 -1.12
N TRP A 28 8.23 5.62 -0.16
CA TRP A 28 9.18 6.72 -0.12
C TRP A 28 9.86 6.91 -1.48
N GLY A 29 9.84 8.13 -1.94
CA GLY A 29 10.45 8.49 -3.21
C GLY A 29 9.46 8.59 -4.34
N ASP A 30 8.27 8.07 -4.18
CA ASP A 30 7.26 8.13 -5.23
C ASP A 30 6.63 9.52 -5.27
N LYS A 31 6.08 9.84 -6.42
CA LYS A 31 5.42 11.12 -6.65
C LYS A 31 4.19 10.90 -7.49
N GLY A 32 3.28 11.84 -7.43
CA GLY A 32 2.16 11.85 -8.34
C GLY A 32 0.81 11.72 -7.69
N ALA A 33 -0.18 11.39 -8.50
CA ALA A 33 -1.57 11.40 -8.07
C ALA A 33 -1.89 10.40 -6.97
N ASP A 34 -1.27 9.23 -7.02
CA ASP A 34 -1.51 8.25 -5.96
C ASP A 34 -1.00 8.77 -4.62
N VAL A 35 0.15 9.44 -4.63
CA VAL A 35 0.70 9.99 -3.40
C VAL A 35 -0.23 11.08 -2.85
N ILE A 36 -0.75 11.92 -3.73
CA ILE A 36 -1.69 12.95 -3.31
C ILE A 36 -2.91 12.34 -2.64
N ARG A 37 -3.48 11.28 -3.22
CA ARG A 37 -4.65 10.64 -2.63
C ARG A 37 -4.34 10.04 -1.28
N ILE A 38 -3.19 9.43 -1.14
CA ILE A 38 -2.76 8.89 0.14
C ILE A 38 -2.65 10.00 1.17
N GLN A 39 -1.97 11.07 0.81
CA GLN A 39 -1.76 12.19 1.72
C GLN A 39 -3.07 12.85 2.13
N GLN A 40 -3.97 13.04 1.17
CA GLN A 40 -5.27 13.62 1.47
C GLN A 40 -6.04 12.77 2.46
N ARG A 41 -5.99 11.46 2.30
CA ARG A 41 -6.72 10.59 3.20
C ARG A 41 -6.08 10.55 4.59
N LEU A 42 -4.75 10.54 4.64
CA LEU A 42 -4.05 10.58 5.91
C LEU A 42 -4.35 11.88 6.66
N ARG A 43 -4.42 12.98 5.93
CA ARG A 43 -4.78 14.27 6.54
C ARG A 43 -6.22 14.24 7.02
N GLN A 44 -7.11 13.70 6.23
CA GLN A 44 -8.51 13.62 6.56
C GLN A 44 -8.74 12.82 7.84
N TYR A 45 -7.96 11.77 8.03
CA TYR A 45 -8.09 10.92 9.21
C TYR A 45 -7.25 11.41 10.39
N GLY A 46 -6.50 12.48 10.22
CA GLY A 46 -5.73 13.06 11.31
C GLY A 46 -4.34 12.50 11.52
N TYR A 47 -3.83 11.76 10.55
CA TYR A 47 -2.50 11.18 10.69
C TYR A 47 -1.40 12.05 10.06
N MET A 48 -1.75 13.09 9.38
CA MET A 48 -0.76 13.91 8.70
C MET A 48 -1.17 15.36 8.72
N ASP A 49 -0.25 16.23 9.10
CA ASP A 49 -0.49 17.67 9.08
C ASP A 49 0.18 18.34 7.89
N ALA A 50 1.22 17.74 7.36
CA ALA A 50 1.93 18.32 6.24
C ALA A 50 1.03 18.37 5.00
N PRO A 51 1.33 19.27 4.05
CA PRO A 51 0.50 19.40 2.86
C PRO A 51 0.53 18.15 1.99
N ALA A 52 -0.55 17.95 1.24
CA ALA A 52 -0.60 16.87 0.27
C ALA A 52 0.08 17.35 -1.00
N ASP A 53 1.39 17.31 -1.01
CA ASP A 53 2.20 17.85 -2.09
C ASP A 53 2.53 16.86 -3.19
N GLY A 54 2.09 15.62 -3.04
CA GLY A 54 2.35 14.61 -4.05
C GLY A 54 3.73 13.99 -4.01
N ILE A 55 4.50 14.28 -2.98
CA ILE A 55 5.84 13.73 -2.82
C ILE A 55 5.88 12.89 -1.56
N PHE A 56 6.23 11.63 -1.70
CA PHE A 56 6.28 10.72 -0.56
C PHE A 56 7.66 10.82 0.07
N GLY A 57 7.74 11.60 1.12
CA GLY A 57 8.98 11.78 1.87
C GLY A 57 8.77 11.44 3.33
N GLN A 58 9.56 12.06 4.20
CA GLN A 58 9.54 11.73 5.62
C GLN A 58 8.16 11.90 6.26
N ALA A 59 7.52 13.02 6.00
CA ALA A 59 6.22 13.27 6.64
C ALA A 59 5.18 12.23 6.23
N THR A 60 5.18 11.86 4.97
CA THR A 60 4.24 10.86 4.49
C THR A 60 4.58 9.49 5.05
N TYR A 61 5.85 9.15 5.07
CA TYR A 61 6.30 7.89 5.62
C TYR A 61 5.86 7.74 7.08
N ASP A 62 6.13 8.75 7.89
CA ASP A 62 5.77 8.70 9.31
C ASP A 62 4.26 8.55 9.49
N ALA A 63 3.50 9.27 8.68
CA ALA A 63 2.05 9.20 8.76
C ALA A 63 1.53 7.82 8.37
N VAL A 64 2.12 7.23 7.34
CA VAL A 64 1.72 5.89 6.91
C VAL A 64 2.02 4.87 7.99
N VAL A 65 3.21 4.94 8.58
CA VAL A 65 3.58 4.00 9.64
C VAL A 65 2.62 4.13 10.81
N TRP A 66 2.31 5.34 11.21
CA TRP A 66 1.38 5.57 12.31
C TRP A 66 0.01 4.99 11.98
N PHE A 67 -0.49 5.29 10.79
CA PHE A 67 -1.78 4.78 10.34
C PHE A 67 -1.79 3.26 10.36
N GLN A 68 -0.73 2.65 9.85
CA GLN A 68 -0.63 1.20 9.80
C GLN A 68 -0.68 0.60 11.19
N ARG A 69 0.05 1.16 12.13
CA ARG A 69 0.04 0.66 13.49
C ARG A 69 -1.32 0.76 14.13
N LYS A 70 -1.98 1.90 13.93
CA LYS A 70 -3.28 2.10 14.54
C LYS A 70 -4.36 1.21 13.95
N ASN A 71 -4.15 0.74 12.75
CA ASN A 71 -5.13 -0.10 12.07
C ASN A 71 -4.74 -1.57 12.01
N GLY A 72 -3.75 -1.97 12.79
CA GLY A 72 -3.37 -3.37 12.86
C GLY A 72 -2.73 -3.91 11.60
N LEU A 73 -2.11 -3.02 10.82
CA LEU A 73 -1.44 -3.41 9.60
C LEU A 73 0.06 -3.49 9.85
N ARG A 74 0.76 -4.17 8.94
CA ARG A 74 2.20 -4.21 9.01
C ARG A 74 2.72 -2.81 8.81
N ALA A 75 3.47 -2.30 9.76
CA ALA A 75 3.93 -0.92 9.74
C ALA A 75 5.25 -0.80 9.01
N ASP A 76 5.21 -0.98 7.71
CA ASP A 76 6.40 -0.94 6.87
C ASP A 76 6.56 0.38 6.09
N GLY A 77 5.60 1.28 6.20
CA GLY A 77 5.68 2.55 5.50
C GLY A 77 5.37 2.46 4.02
N VAL A 78 4.95 1.30 3.56
CA VAL A 78 4.62 1.09 2.15
C VAL A 78 3.10 0.97 2.02
N VAL A 79 2.52 1.73 1.12
CA VAL A 79 1.09 1.66 0.90
C VAL A 79 0.84 0.64 -0.20
N GLY A 80 0.63 -0.59 0.22
CA GLY A 80 0.25 -1.66 -0.68
C GLY A 80 -1.25 -1.85 -0.66
N PRO A 81 -1.74 -2.98 -1.21
CA PRO A 81 -3.18 -3.20 -1.29
C PRO A 81 -3.91 -3.13 0.04
N ALA A 82 -3.34 -3.73 1.07
CA ALA A 82 -4.02 -3.75 2.37
C ALA A 82 -4.11 -2.36 2.98
N THR A 83 -3.03 -1.59 2.90
CA THR A 83 -3.03 -0.24 3.44
C THR A 83 -3.93 0.67 2.61
N ALA A 84 -3.89 0.52 1.29
CA ALA A 84 -4.77 1.31 0.44
C ALA A 84 -6.24 1.02 0.74
N ALA A 85 -6.58 -0.25 0.93
CA ALA A 85 -7.94 -0.61 1.28
C ALA A 85 -8.35 0.00 2.60
N ALA A 86 -7.47 -0.01 3.59
CA ALA A 86 -7.77 0.57 4.89
C ALA A 86 -7.92 2.09 4.79
N LEU A 87 -7.18 2.72 3.89
CA LEU A 87 -7.33 4.15 3.64
C LEU A 87 -8.58 4.45 2.82
N GLY A 88 -9.18 3.45 2.21
CA GLY A 88 -10.36 3.64 1.40
C GLY A 88 -10.07 4.21 0.03
N ILE A 89 -8.92 3.92 -0.51
CA ILE A 89 -8.52 4.44 -1.81
C ILE A 89 -8.08 3.31 -2.73
N SER A 90 -8.06 3.62 -4.02
CA SER A 90 -7.55 2.71 -5.02
C SER A 90 -6.28 3.32 -5.59
N LEU A 91 -5.28 2.51 -5.78
CA LEU A 91 -4.05 2.95 -6.39
C LEU A 91 -4.13 2.75 -7.89
N SER A 92 -3.70 3.74 -8.62
CA SER A 92 -3.82 3.68 -10.06
C SER A 92 -2.58 3.13 -10.72
N GLY A 93 -1.60 2.84 -9.96
CA GLY A 93 -0.28 2.53 -10.47
C GLY A 93 -0.13 1.41 -11.46
N ALA A 94 -1.12 0.88 -11.98
CA ALA A 94 -0.92 -0.17 -12.96
C ALA A 94 -0.71 0.41 -14.35
#